data_a8ddc7f7410e550ae082ca7e06ead3b2
#
_entry.id   a8ddc7f7410e550ae082ca7e06ead3b2
#
_cell.length_a   1.000
_cell.length_b   1.000
_cell.length_c   1.000
_cell.angle_alpha   90.00
_cell.angle_beta   90.00
_cell.angle_gamma   90.00
#
_symmetry.space_group_name_H-M   'P 1'
#
loop_
_entity.id
_entity.type
_entity.pdbx_description
1 polymer ?
#
loop_
_entity_poly.entity_id
_entity_poly.type
_entity_poly.pdbx_seq_one_letter_code
_entity_poly.pdbx_strand_id
1 'polypeptide(L)'
;TYGIHDALIIVAGDCGFGFESPDYYEDIYLTILRHLQAYNLCIVMLRGNHDNPAYFNGDKRITHERWQTVADYTILQACSHNILCIGGAISIDRTRRLQRMVLHPEQEGYWTDEAPIYDSEALDALKEQCVLIDTVVTHTAPSFCELQTKRGLTSWCMHDSALWSDTTQERQTMDDIHAHLLRD
;
A
#
# COMPACT_ATOMS: atom_id res chain seq x y z
N THR A 1 -18.04 -13.65 16.86
CA THR A 1 -16.64 -13.19 17.07
C THR A 1 -15.73 -14.36 16.73
N TYR A 2 -14.86 -14.21 15.75
CA TYR A 2 -13.98 -15.29 15.28
C TYR A 2 -12.76 -15.56 16.19
N GLY A 3 -12.68 -14.92 17.36
CA GLY A 3 -11.66 -15.19 18.37
C GLY A 3 -10.21 -15.08 17.87
N ILE A 4 -9.92 -14.13 16.95
CA ILE A 4 -8.55 -13.89 16.47
C ILE A 4 -7.74 -13.30 17.62
N HIS A 5 -6.64 -13.94 17.95
CA HIS A 5 -5.65 -13.50 18.95
C HIS A 5 -4.24 -13.94 18.54
N ASP A 6 -3.21 -13.36 19.15
CA ASP A 6 -1.80 -13.64 18.87
C ASP A 6 -1.48 -13.53 17.37
N ALA A 7 -1.91 -12.42 16.72
CA ALA A 7 -1.84 -12.29 15.28
C ALA A 7 -1.24 -10.96 14.82
N LEU A 8 -0.48 -11.04 13.72
CA LEU A 8 -0.12 -9.91 12.89
C LEU A 8 -1.19 -9.76 11.79
N ILE A 9 -1.84 -8.61 11.75
CA ILE A 9 -2.81 -8.23 10.74
C ILE A 9 -2.12 -7.32 9.74
N ILE A 10 -2.09 -7.70 8.47
CA ILE A 10 -1.53 -6.87 7.40
C ILE A 10 -2.68 -6.27 6.59
N VAL A 11 -2.75 -4.94 6.56
CA VAL A 11 -3.69 -4.21 5.73
C VAL A 11 -2.98 -3.84 4.43
N ALA A 12 -3.45 -4.42 3.33
CA ALA A 12 -2.80 -4.31 2.03
C ALA A 12 -3.22 -3.03 1.25
N GLY A 13 -3.16 -1.88 1.90
CA GLY A 13 -3.42 -0.57 1.31
C GLY A 13 -4.83 -0.02 1.56
N ASP A 14 -5.07 1.19 1.05
CA ASP A 14 -6.32 1.94 1.16
C ASP A 14 -6.78 2.17 2.60
N CYS A 15 -5.83 2.54 3.44
CA CYS A 15 -6.06 2.80 4.87
C CYS A 15 -6.70 4.18 5.13
N GLY A 16 -6.69 5.08 4.13
CA GLY A 16 -7.26 6.42 4.22
C GLY A 16 -6.37 7.45 4.91
N PHE A 17 -5.07 7.22 4.95
CA PHE A 17 -4.14 8.20 5.53
C PHE A 17 -3.99 9.44 4.64
N GLY A 18 -4.12 10.61 5.25
CA GLY A 18 -3.98 11.90 4.60
C GLY A 18 -5.30 12.59 4.27
N PHE A 19 -6.45 11.92 4.43
CA PHE A 19 -7.77 12.54 4.30
C PHE A 19 -8.19 13.29 5.57
N GLU A 20 -7.63 12.92 6.71
CA GLU A 20 -7.94 13.49 8.01
C GLU A 20 -6.68 14.05 8.69
N SER A 21 -6.87 14.79 9.78
CA SER A 21 -5.76 15.32 10.56
C SER A 21 -4.94 14.24 11.26
N PRO A 22 -3.67 14.48 11.60
CA PRO A 22 -2.88 13.53 12.37
C PRO A 22 -3.52 13.13 13.70
N ASP A 23 -4.18 14.06 14.38
CA ASP A 23 -4.87 13.80 15.65
C ASP A 23 -6.00 12.78 15.51
N TYR A 24 -6.68 12.76 14.36
CA TYR A 24 -7.73 11.77 14.06
C TYR A 24 -7.18 10.34 14.07
N TYR A 25 -6.01 10.13 13.49
CA TYR A 25 -5.38 8.80 13.47
C TYR A 25 -4.89 8.39 14.85
N GLU A 26 -4.40 9.33 15.66
CA GLU A 26 -4.03 9.10 17.05
C GLU A 26 -5.26 8.68 17.89
N ASP A 27 -6.39 9.34 17.72
CA ASP A 27 -7.65 9.00 18.39
C ASP A 27 -8.15 7.59 18.02
N ILE A 28 -8.01 7.21 16.73
CA ILE A 28 -8.30 5.83 16.28
C ILE A 28 -7.42 4.84 17.05
N TYR A 29 -6.10 5.08 17.07
CA TYR A 29 -5.16 4.19 17.76
C TYR A 29 -5.53 4.02 19.23
N LEU A 30 -5.76 5.11 19.95
CA LEU A 30 -6.14 5.08 21.36
C LEU A 30 -7.46 4.33 21.60
N THR A 31 -8.39 4.44 20.67
CA THR A 31 -9.67 3.73 20.73
C THR A 31 -9.51 2.22 20.62
N ILE A 32 -8.64 1.76 19.70
CA ILE A 32 -8.46 0.32 19.42
C ILE A 32 -7.40 -0.34 20.30
N LEU A 33 -6.53 0.44 20.95
CA LEU A 33 -5.36 -0.04 21.70
C LEU A 33 -5.71 -1.13 22.73
N ARG A 34 -6.79 -0.95 23.49
CA ARG A 34 -7.23 -1.95 24.48
C ARG A 34 -7.53 -3.30 23.85
N HIS A 35 -8.11 -3.31 22.64
CA HIS A 35 -8.41 -4.54 21.93
C HIS A 35 -7.14 -5.17 21.39
N LEU A 36 -6.24 -4.37 20.83
CA LEU A 36 -4.94 -4.86 20.34
C LEU A 36 -4.14 -5.52 21.47
N GLN A 37 -4.14 -4.90 22.66
CA GLN A 37 -3.47 -5.46 23.84
C GLN A 37 -4.16 -6.73 24.35
N ALA A 38 -5.50 -6.69 24.50
CA ALA A 38 -6.27 -7.80 25.09
C ALA A 38 -6.20 -9.08 24.27
N TYR A 39 -6.10 -8.95 22.93
CA TYR A 39 -6.03 -10.10 22.01
C TYR A 39 -4.62 -10.34 21.45
N ASN A 40 -3.63 -9.61 21.95
CA ASN A 40 -2.25 -9.66 21.46
C ASN A 40 -2.17 -9.51 19.93
N LEU A 41 -2.79 -8.45 19.41
CA LEU A 41 -2.79 -8.15 17.99
C LEU A 41 -1.81 -7.02 17.66
N CYS A 42 -1.22 -7.09 16.48
CA CYS A 42 -0.47 -6.02 15.87
C CYS A 42 -1.02 -5.78 14.46
N ILE A 43 -1.20 -4.52 14.08
CA ILE A 43 -1.66 -4.12 12.74
C ILE A 43 -0.49 -3.43 12.04
N VAL A 44 -0.16 -3.90 10.86
CA VAL A 44 0.80 -3.29 9.95
C VAL A 44 0.10 -2.95 8.64
N MET A 45 0.32 -1.74 8.15
CA MET A 45 -0.36 -1.21 6.98
C MET A 45 0.67 -0.84 5.92
N LEU A 46 0.48 -1.29 4.70
CA LEU A 46 1.19 -0.78 3.53
C LEU A 46 0.30 0.21 2.77
N ARG A 47 0.89 1.05 1.93
CA ARG A 47 0.15 2.11 1.23
C ARG A 47 -0.68 1.57 0.07
N GLY A 48 -1.86 2.15 -0.12
CA GLY A 48 -2.65 2.04 -1.35
C GLY A 48 -2.64 3.35 -2.14
N ASN A 49 -3.51 3.45 -3.15
CA ASN A 49 -3.71 4.68 -3.90
C ASN A 49 -4.67 5.68 -3.21
N HIS A 50 -5.30 5.28 -2.12
CA HIS A 50 -6.09 6.13 -1.23
C HIS A 50 -5.34 6.49 0.05
N ASP A 51 -4.02 6.57 -0.03
CA ASP A 51 -3.16 6.89 1.10
C ASP A 51 -2.13 7.95 0.69
N ASN A 52 -1.89 8.93 1.56
CA ASN A 52 -0.79 9.88 1.37
C ASN A 52 0.54 9.15 1.61
N PRO A 53 1.43 9.04 0.60
CA PRO A 53 2.71 8.35 0.74
C PRO A 53 3.60 8.83 1.87
N ALA A 54 3.44 10.08 2.34
CA ALA A 54 4.18 10.62 3.48
C ALA A 54 3.97 9.83 4.78
N TYR A 55 2.82 9.16 4.93
CA TYR A 55 2.55 8.30 6.09
C TYR A 55 3.23 6.93 6.02
N PHE A 56 3.84 6.59 4.90
CA PHE A 56 4.50 5.30 4.68
C PHE A 56 6.00 5.46 4.39
N ASN A 57 6.35 6.19 3.35
CA ASN A 57 7.73 6.40 2.90
C ASN A 57 8.35 7.70 3.44
N GLY A 58 7.54 8.57 4.09
CA GLY A 58 7.93 9.90 4.53
C GLY A 58 8.05 10.07 6.04
N ASP A 59 7.94 11.32 6.46
CA ASP A 59 8.14 11.78 7.83
C ASP A 59 6.90 11.66 8.73
N LYS A 60 5.73 11.37 8.14
CA LYS A 60 4.45 11.19 8.86
C LYS A 60 4.15 9.74 9.24
N ARG A 61 5.14 8.85 9.19
CA ARG A 61 4.95 7.43 9.48
C ARG A 61 4.34 7.20 10.85
N ILE A 62 3.36 6.29 10.90
CA ILE A 62 2.81 5.79 12.15
C ILE A 62 3.73 4.68 12.69
N THR A 63 4.20 4.85 13.93
CA THR A 63 5.21 3.95 14.53
C THR A 63 4.83 3.48 15.93
N HIS A 64 3.53 3.36 16.22
CA HIS A 64 3.08 2.79 17.49
C HIS A 64 3.42 1.31 17.58
N GLU A 65 3.68 0.81 18.76
CA GLU A 65 4.09 -0.58 18.99
C GLU A 65 3.18 -1.62 18.31
N ARG A 66 1.87 -1.36 18.27
CA ARG A 66 0.86 -2.30 17.79
C ARG A 66 0.09 -1.81 16.56
N TRP A 67 0.43 -0.66 16.02
CA TRP A 67 -0.24 -0.04 14.88
C TRP A 67 0.75 0.79 14.08
N GLN A 68 1.19 0.28 12.93
CA GLN A 68 2.31 0.84 12.19
C GLN A 68 2.01 0.91 10.70
N THR A 69 2.51 1.96 10.05
CA THR A 69 2.68 1.99 8.61
C THR A 69 4.10 1.56 8.24
N VAL A 70 4.26 0.89 7.11
CA VAL A 70 5.56 0.44 6.63
C VAL A 70 5.89 1.01 5.26
N ALA A 71 7.17 1.30 5.06
CA ALA A 71 7.69 1.71 3.76
C ALA A 71 7.62 0.57 2.74
N ASP A 72 7.61 0.92 1.47
CA ASP A 72 7.78 -0.07 0.40
C ASP A 72 9.10 -0.82 0.61
N TYR A 73 9.13 -2.09 0.20
CA TYR A 73 10.25 -3.03 0.36
C TYR A 73 10.60 -3.40 1.82
N THR A 74 9.70 -3.08 2.77
CA THR A 74 9.87 -3.56 4.15
C THR A 74 9.65 -5.06 4.23
N ILE A 75 10.56 -5.76 4.95
CA ILE A 75 10.39 -7.15 5.34
C ILE A 75 9.79 -7.21 6.74
N LEU A 76 8.64 -7.85 6.86
CA LEU A 76 8.04 -8.23 8.14
C LEU A 76 8.40 -9.67 8.46
N GLN A 77 8.68 -9.94 9.72
CA GLN A 77 8.92 -11.30 10.21
C GLN A 77 7.79 -11.72 11.15
N ALA A 78 7.06 -12.74 10.77
CA ALA A 78 5.99 -13.30 11.58
C ALA A 78 5.90 -14.82 11.39
N CYS A 79 5.74 -15.56 12.49
CA CYS A 79 5.57 -17.02 12.44
C CYS A 79 6.66 -17.75 11.61
N SER A 80 7.91 -17.29 11.68
CA SER A 80 9.05 -17.78 10.90
C SER A 80 8.93 -17.55 9.38
N HIS A 81 8.08 -16.63 8.95
CA HIS A 81 7.96 -16.18 7.56
C HIS A 81 8.51 -14.77 7.40
N ASN A 82 9.22 -14.56 6.29
CA ASN A 82 9.62 -13.24 5.80
C ASN A 82 8.59 -12.76 4.77
N ILE A 83 7.94 -11.66 5.07
CA ILE A 83 6.85 -11.10 4.28
C ILE A 83 7.33 -9.78 3.68
N LEU A 84 7.50 -9.72 2.38
CA LEU A 84 7.85 -8.49 1.65
C LEU A 84 6.58 -7.67 1.41
N CYS A 85 6.62 -6.38 1.78
CA CYS A 85 5.52 -5.44 1.61
C CYS A 85 5.84 -4.40 0.53
N ILE A 86 4.98 -4.25 -0.48
CA ILE A 86 5.12 -3.25 -1.55
C ILE A 86 3.76 -2.62 -1.81
N GLY A 87 3.66 -1.32 -1.57
CA GLY A 87 2.41 -0.58 -1.70
C GLY A 87 2.24 0.12 -3.05
N GLY A 88 1.12 0.84 -3.16
CA GLY A 88 0.80 1.71 -4.28
C GLY A 88 -0.02 1.06 -5.38
N ALA A 89 -0.78 1.92 -6.07
CA ALA A 89 -1.52 1.62 -7.28
C ALA A 89 -1.90 2.94 -8.00
N ILE A 90 -2.35 2.85 -9.23
CA ILE A 90 -2.87 3.98 -9.99
C ILE A 90 -4.36 4.18 -9.69
N SER A 91 -4.75 5.38 -9.25
CA SER A 91 -6.16 5.77 -9.10
C SER A 91 -6.83 5.95 -10.45
N ILE A 92 -7.78 5.09 -10.76
CA ILE A 92 -8.53 5.18 -12.04
C ILE A 92 -9.44 6.41 -12.09
N ASP A 93 -9.80 6.98 -10.95
CA ASP A 93 -10.65 8.16 -10.79
C ASP A 93 -9.84 9.46 -10.53
N ARG A 94 -8.54 9.46 -10.76
CA ARG A 94 -7.61 10.58 -10.45
C ARG A 94 -8.04 11.91 -11.04
N THR A 95 -8.54 11.92 -12.28
CA THR A 95 -9.04 13.14 -12.93
C THR A 95 -10.18 13.78 -12.12
N ARG A 96 -11.11 12.96 -11.61
CA ARG A 96 -12.20 13.42 -10.75
C ARG A 96 -11.70 13.95 -9.41
N ARG A 97 -10.71 13.28 -8.81
CA ARG A 97 -10.08 13.72 -7.55
C ARG A 97 -9.36 15.04 -7.73
N LEU A 98 -8.58 15.21 -8.81
CA LEU A 98 -7.92 16.46 -9.16
C LEU A 98 -8.92 17.61 -9.35
N GLN A 99 -10.04 17.37 -10.06
CA GLN A 99 -11.11 18.36 -10.21
C GLN A 99 -11.72 18.75 -8.86
N ARG A 100 -11.92 17.77 -7.96
CA ARG A 100 -12.42 18.04 -6.60
C ARG A 100 -11.44 18.90 -5.80
N MET A 101 -10.14 18.64 -5.86
CA MET A 101 -9.12 19.44 -5.18
C MET A 101 -9.05 20.89 -5.72
N VAL A 102 -9.32 21.10 -7.01
CA VAL A 102 -9.43 22.47 -7.57
C VAL A 102 -10.62 23.20 -6.98
N LEU A 103 -11.75 22.53 -6.77
CA LEU A 103 -12.96 23.10 -6.18
C LEU A 103 -12.88 23.25 -4.65
N HIS A 104 -12.11 22.41 -4.01
CA HIS A 104 -11.94 22.30 -2.55
C HIS A 104 -10.45 22.20 -2.20
N PRO A 105 -9.67 23.30 -2.32
CA PRO A 105 -8.22 23.29 -2.11
C PRO A 105 -7.80 22.92 -0.68
N GLU A 106 -8.71 23.02 0.27
CA GLU A 106 -8.52 22.63 1.67
C GLU A 106 -8.59 21.11 1.89
N GLN A 107 -9.00 20.33 0.89
CA GLN A 107 -9.16 18.88 0.99
C GLN A 107 -8.13 18.20 0.10
N GLU A 108 -7.09 17.63 0.70
CA GLU A 108 -6.23 16.69 -0.02
C GLU A 108 -7.02 15.41 -0.33
N GLY A 109 -6.73 14.78 -1.46
CA GLY A 109 -7.46 13.56 -1.84
C GLY A 109 -6.84 12.81 -3.02
N TYR A 110 -5.68 13.29 -3.50
CA TYR A 110 -4.91 12.62 -4.54
C TYR A 110 -3.43 12.98 -4.42
N TRP A 111 -2.57 11.99 -4.56
CA TRP A 111 -1.11 12.11 -4.49
C TRP A 111 -0.51 11.52 -5.76
N THR A 112 0.33 12.30 -6.46
CA THR A 112 0.87 11.93 -7.77
C THR A 112 1.91 10.81 -7.72
N ASP A 113 2.45 10.53 -6.55
CA ASP A 113 3.42 9.48 -6.25
C ASP A 113 2.77 8.19 -5.70
N GLU A 114 1.49 7.97 -6.07
CA GLU A 114 0.70 6.82 -5.62
C GLU A 114 1.13 5.47 -6.22
N ALA A 115 1.73 5.47 -7.41
CA ALA A 115 2.09 4.26 -8.14
C ALA A 115 3.15 3.41 -7.42
N PRO A 116 3.18 2.08 -7.63
CA PRO A 116 4.30 1.24 -7.21
C PRO A 116 5.55 1.60 -8.00
N ILE A 117 6.72 1.47 -7.36
CA ILE A 117 8.01 1.74 -7.98
C ILE A 117 8.82 0.44 -8.02
N TYR A 118 9.42 0.11 -9.18
CA TYR A 118 10.39 -0.97 -9.27
C TYR A 118 11.74 -0.48 -8.74
N ASP A 119 12.13 -0.97 -7.58
CA ASP A 119 13.42 -0.68 -6.94
C ASP A 119 14.31 -1.92 -7.00
N SER A 120 15.14 -1.98 -8.07
CA SER A 120 16.07 -3.11 -8.27
C SER A 120 17.15 -3.14 -7.18
N GLU A 121 17.58 -1.98 -6.66
CA GLU A 121 18.63 -1.92 -5.65
C GLU A 121 18.13 -2.50 -4.32
N ALA A 122 16.89 -2.17 -3.94
CA ALA A 122 16.28 -2.76 -2.75
C ALA A 122 16.12 -4.28 -2.87
N LEU A 123 15.70 -4.77 -4.04
CA LEU A 123 15.55 -6.21 -4.30
C LEU A 123 16.91 -6.94 -4.32
N ASP A 124 17.92 -6.36 -4.96
CA ASP A 124 19.28 -6.91 -4.99
C ASP A 124 19.88 -6.95 -3.58
N ALA A 125 19.65 -5.91 -2.75
CA ALA A 125 20.12 -5.88 -1.38
C ALA A 125 19.49 -6.99 -0.52
N LEU A 126 18.21 -7.33 -0.72
CA LEU A 126 17.56 -8.46 -0.04
C LEU A 126 18.21 -9.79 -0.45
N LYS A 127 18.54 -9.96 -1.73
CA LYS A 127 19.21 -11.14 -2.25
C LYS A 127 20.64 -11.25 -1.71
N GLU A 128 21.41 -10.16 -1.68
CA GLU A 128 22.78 -10.13 -1.12
C GLU A 128 22.80 -10.48 0.37
N GLN A 129 21.77 -10.10 1.11
CA GLN A 129 21.61 -10.45 2.52
C GLN A 129 21.07 -11.87 2.73
N CYS A 130 20.87 -12.64 1.66
CA CYS A 130 20.30 -13.99 1.70
C CYS A 130 18.94 -14.06 2.41
N VAL A 131 18.12 -13.02 2.27
CA VAL A 131 16.76 -13.00 2.84
C VAL A 131 15.85 -13.86 1.95
N LEU A 132 15.45 -15.02 2.45
CA LEU A 132 14.44 -15.83 1.78
C LEU A 132 13.06 -15.19 2.01
N ILE A 133 12.36 -14.85 0.96
CA ILE A 133 11.02 -14.27 1.01
C ILE A 133 9.98 -15.38 0.83
N ASP A 134 9.14 -15.57 1.84
CA ASP A 134 8.11 -16.62 1.83
C ASP A 134 6.78 -16.09 1.24
N THR A 135 6.52 -14.80 1.41
CA THR A 135 5.26 -14.16 0.99
C THR A 135 5.52 -12.74 0.52
N VAL A 136 4.83 -12.33 -0.54
CA VAL A 136 4.80 -10.93 -0.99
C VAL A 136 3.39 -10.41 -0.84
N VAL A 137 3.24 -9.29 -0.13
CA VAL A 137 1.96 -8.59 0.02
C VAL A 137 2.05 -7.27 -0.74
N THR A 138 1.13 -7.09 -1.69
CA THR A 138 1.08 -5.89 -2.52
C THR A 138 -0.33 -5.32 -2.57
N HIS A 139 -0.46 -4.01 -2.84
CA HIS A 139 -1.77 -3.38 -3.02
C HIS A 139 -2.32 -3.63 -4.42
N THR A 140 -1.50 -3.48 -5.46
CA THR A 140 -1.84 -3.88 -6.82
C THR A 140 -1.14 -5.18 -7.21
N ALA A 141 -1.57 -5.81 -8.30
CA ALA A 141 -1.12 -7.16 -8.67
C ALA A 141 -0.46 -7.19 -10.05
N PRO A 142 0.42 -8.18 -10.33
CA PRO A 142 1.00 -8.42 -11.65
C PRO A 142 -0.04 -8.64 -12.75
N SER A 143 0.38 -8.53 -14.02
CA SER A 143 -0.51 -8.60 -15.19
C SER A 143 -1.22 -9.94 -15.34
N PHE A 144 -0.61 -11.03 -14.87
CA PHE A 144 -1.20 -12.38 -14.91
C PHE A 144 -2.32 -12.62 -13.89
N CYS A 145 -2.50 -11.70 -12.92
CA CYS A 145 -3.62 -11.74 -12.00
C CYS A 145 -4.83 -11.02 -12.61
N GLU A 146 -5.97 -11.72 -12.73
CA GLU A 146 -7.20 -11.09 -13.18
C GLU A 146 -7.83 -10.24 -12.08
N LEU A 147 -8.01 -8.95 -12.36
CA LEU A 147 -8.68 -8.02 -11.46
C LEU A 147 -10.13 -7.82 -11.88
N GLN A 148 -11.02 -7.75 -10.89
CA GLN A 148 -12.45 -7.44 -11.13
C GLN A 148 -12.68 -6.02 -11.69
N THR A 149 -11.73 -5.11 -11.48
CA THR A 149 -11.80 -3.68 -11.85
C THR A 149 -11.67 -3.40 -13.35
N LYS A 150 -11.33 -4.37 -14.19
CA LYS A 150 -11.24 -4.18 -15.67
C LYS A 150 -12.51 -3.58 -16.28
N ARG A 151 -13.69 -3.85 -15.72
CA ARG A 151 -14.98 -3.37 -16.29
C ARG A 151 -15.18 -1.87 -16.23
N GLY A 152 -14.55 -1.16 -15.29
CA GLY A 152 -14.67 0.29 -15.13
C GLY A 152 -13.63 1.10 -15.91
N LEU A 153 -12.46 0.52 -16.19
CA LEU A 153 -11.30 1.25 -16.71
C LEU A 153 -11.58 1.98 -18.03
N THR A 154 -12.24 1.33 -18.99
CA THR A 154 -12.56 1.95 -20.30
C THR A 154 -13.36 3.22 -20.16
N SER A 155 -14.31 3.29 -19.22
CA SER A 155 -15.11 4.50 -18.96
C SER A 155 -14.24 5.64 -18.43
N TRP A 156 -13.30 5.34 -17.53
CA TRP A 156 -12.40 6.33 -16.98
C TRP A 156 -11.37 6.83 -18.01
N CYS A 157 -10.89 5.96 -18.89
CA CYS A 157 -9.97 6.33 -19.97
C CYS A 157 -10.58 7.34 -20.98
N MET A 158 -11.89 7.45 -21.08
CA MET A 158 -12.51 8.50 -21.89
C MET A 158 -12.30 9.91 -21.31
N HIS A 159 -12.01 10.02 -20.03
CA HIS A 159 -11.78 11.27 -19.33
C HIS A 159 -10.32 11.53 -19.00
N ASP A 160 -9.47 10.52 -19.18
CA ASP A 160 -8.03 10.56 -18.90
C ASP A 160 -7.27 9.73 -19.95
N SER A 161 -6.71 10.42 -20.94
CA SER A 161 -6.04 9.76 -22.08
C SER A 161 -4.76 9.02 -21.69
N ALA A 162 -4.13 9.35 -20.57
CA ALA A 162 -2.92 8.70 -20.08
C ALA A 162 -3.21 7.47 -19.21
N LEU A 163 -4.44 7.35 -18.68
CA LEU A 163 -4.77 6.33 -17.69
C LEU A 163 -4.50 4.89 -18.18
N TRP A 164 -4.82 4.61 -19.44
CA TRP A 164 -4.56 3.28 -20.03
C TRP A 164 -3.08 2.93 -20.04
N SER A 165 -2.24 3.88 -20.47
CA SER A 165 -0.78 3.72 -20.49
C SER A 165 -0.24 3.52 -19.08
N ASP A 166 -0.69 4.34 -18.14
CA ASP A 166 -0.18 4.36 -16.77
C ASP A 166 -0.56 3.08 -16.01
N THR A 167 -1.81 2.61 -16.17
CA THR A 167 -2.23 1.33 -15.57
C THR A 167 -1.55 0.12 -16.23
N THR A 168 -1.19 0.23 -17.51
CA THR A 168 -0.38 -0.79 -18.18
C THR A 168 1.04 -0.80 -17.62
N GLN A 169 1.64 0.38 -17.43
CA GLN A 169 2.96 0.52 -16.82
C GLN A 169 2.99 0.02 -15.36
N GLU A 170 1.95 0.30 -14.59
CA GLU A 170 1.79 -0.24 -13.23
C GLU A 170 1.89 -1.78 -13.24
N ARG A 171 1.18 -2.43 -14.18
CA ARG A 171 1.21 -3.88 -14.32
C ARG A 171 2.59 -4.40 -14.70
N GLN A 172 3.25 -3.71 -15.64
CA GLN A 172 4.62 -4.05 -16.04
C GLN A 172 5.57 -3.91 -14.85
N THR A 173 5.44 -2.85 -14.06
CA THR A 173 6.24 -2.66 -12.83
C THR A 173 6.07 -3.85 -11.87
N MET A 174 4.84 -4.32 -11.68
CA MET A 174 4.58 -5.49 -10.83
C MET A 174 5.11 -6.79 -11.41
N ASP A 175 5.07 -6.95 -12.75
CA ASP A 175 5.67 -8.10 -13.44
C ASP A 175 7.20 -8.09 -13.29
N ASP A 176 7.85 -6.92 -13.39
CA ASP A 176 9.29 -6.76 -13.23
C ASP A 176 9.74 -7.09 -11.80
N ILE A 177 9.00 -6.63 -10.78
CA ILE A 177 9.21 -6.99 -9.37
C ILE A 177 9.11 -8.51 -9.19
N HIS A 178 8.03 -9.11 -9.67
CA HIS A 178 7.82 -10.55 -9.58
C HIS A 178 8.92 -11.35 -10.28
N ALA A 179 9.29 -10.93 -11.50
CA ALA A 179 10.37 -11.58 -12.26
C ALA A 179 11.73 -11.46 -11.54
N HIS A 180 11.99 -10.32 -10.89
CA HIS A 180 13.22 -10.12 -10.12
C HIS A 180 13.30 -11.06 -8.92
N LEU A 181 12.20 -11.20 -8.17
CA LEU A 181 12.11 -12.08 -7.01
C LEU A 181 12.30 -13.57 -7.35
N LEU A 182 11.97 -13.97 -8.59
CA LEU A 182 12.13 -15.35 -9.07
C LEU A 182 13.49 -15.62 -9.74
N ARG A 183 14.36 -14.62 -9.88
CA ARG A 183 15.71 -14.84 -10.40
C ARG A 183 16.57 -15.57 -9.36
N ASP A 184 17.16 -16.67 -9.76
CA ASP A 184 18.13 -17.46 -8.96
C ASP A 184 19.40 -16.67 -8.63
#